data_61100d06f8f7567902f21e4fc9b6418b
#
_entry.id   61100d06f8f7567902f21e4fc9b6418b
#
_cell.length_a   1.000
_cell.length_b   1.000
_cell.length_c   1.000
_cell.angle_alpha   90.00
_cell.angle_beta   90.00
_cell.angle_gamma   90.00
#
_symmetry.space_group_name_H-M   'P 1'
#
loop_
_entity.id
_entity.type
_entity.pdbx_description
1 polymer ?
#
loop_
_entity_poly.entity_id
_entity_poly.type
_entity_poly.pdbx_seq_one_letter_code
_entity_poly.pdbx_strand_id
1 'polypeptide(L)'
;MYQLVWTARFTRTAKKFAQTHPDLRQRLARVLRDLENDPLQPHLRLHPLKGKMQGLHAVSVTYSYRISLTLKVTEKEIILIDIGSHDEVYE
;
A
#
# COMPACT_ATOMS: atom_id res chain seq x y z
N MET A 1 1.79 -7.13 -15.79
CA MET A 1 0.97 -6.88 -14.61
C MET A 1 1.70 -7.39 -13.38
N TYR A 2 1.57 -6.71 -12.26
CA TYR A 2 2.23 -7.10 -11.01
C TYR A 2 1.30 -8.00 -10.19
N GLN A 3 1.90 -8.95 -9.48
CA GLN A 3 1.17 -9.80 -8.54
C GLN A 3 1.23 -9.20 -7.14
N LEU A 4 0.08 -9.05 -6.49
CA LEU A 4 0.04 -8.58 -5.12
C LEU A 4 0.19 -9.76 -4.17
N VAL A 5 1.12 -9.64 -3.22
CA VAL A 5 1.33 -10.65 -2.19
C VAL A 5 0.88 -10.03 -0.86
N TRP A 6 -0.18 -10.60 -0.27
CA TRP A 6 -0.73 -10.11 0.99
C TRP A 6 -0.02 -10.79 2.15
N THR A 7 0.67 -10.00 2.96
CA THR A 7 1.24 -10.52 4.21
C THR A 7 0.11 -10.71 5.22
N ALA A 8 0.37 -11.52 6.25
CA ALA A 8 -0.60 -11.70 7.33
C ALA A 8 -0.92 -10.36 8.00
N ARG A 9 0.09 -9.50 8.17
CA ARG A 9 -0.11 -8.18 8.75
C ARG A 9 -1.01 -7.32 7.89
N PHE A 10 -0.76 -7.26 6.58
CA PHE A 10 -1.59 -6.45 5.69
C PHE A 10 -3.03 -6.97 5.65
N THR A 11 -3.21 -8.29 5.62
CA THR A 11 -4.56 -8.87 5.63
C THR A 11 -5.33 -8.39 6.85
N ARG A 12 -4.68 -8.39 8.01
CA ARG A 12 -5.30 -7.94 9.26
C ARG A 12 -5.57 -6.44 9.26
N THR A 13 -4.57 -5.63 8.88
CA THR A 13 -4.72 -4.18 8.93
C THR A 13 -5.68 -3.66 7.87
N ALA A 14 -5.71 -4.30 6.69
CA ALA A 14 -6.64 -3.92 5.64
C ALA A 14 -8.09 -4.23 6.04
N LYS A 15 -8.31 -5.38 6.70
CA LYS A 15 -9.64 -5.72 7.20
C LYS A 15 -10.10 -4.69 8.23
N LYS A 16 -9.23 -4.33 9.17
CA LYS A 16 -9.57 -3.33 10.18
C LYS A 16 -9.84 -1.98 9.52
N PHE A 17 -9.03 -1.60 8.54
CA PHE A 17 -9.21 -0.35 7.80
C PHE A 17 -10.58 -0.32 7.13
N ALA A 18 -10.96 -1.40 6.45
CA ALA A 18 -12.25 -1.47 5.77
C ALA A 18 -13.42 -1.40 6.75
N GLN A 19 -13.26 -1.92 7.95
CA GLN A 19 -14.30 -1.88 8.98
C GLN A 19 -14.45 -0.48 9.58
N THR A 20 -13.34 0.23 9.77
CA THR A 20 -13.37 1.57 10.37
C THR A 20 -13.60 2.68 9.35
N HIS A 21 -13.37 2.40 8.07
CA HIS A 21 -13.52 3.38 6.99
C HIS A 21 -14.34 2.80 5.84
N PRO A 22 -15.64 2.52 6.08
CA PRO A 22 -16.47 1.92 5.02
C PRO A 22 -16.59 2.81 3.80
N ASP A 23 -16.49 4.12 3.98
CA ASP A 23 -16.52 5.10 2.89
C ASP A 23 -15.29 5.01 1.99
N LEU A 24 -14.21 4.39 2.45
CA LEU A 24 -12.96 4.29 1.69
C LEU A 24 -12.72 2.90 1.09
N ARG A 25 -13.66 1.97 1.24
CA ARG A 25 -13.49 0.61 0.73
C ARG A 25 -13.28 0.57 -0.78
N GLN A 26 -14.09 1.35 -1.51
CA GLN A 26 -13.97 1.38 -2.97
C GLN A 26 -12.65 2.02 -3.39
N ARG A 27 -12.21 3.05 -2.67
CA ARG A 27 -10.93 3.68 -2.95
C ARG A 27 -9.78 2.71 -2.74
N LEU A 28 -9.81 1.95 -1.65
CA LEU A 28 -8.79 0.95 -1.37
C LEU A 28 -8.75 -0.10 -2.47
N ALA A 29 -9.91 -0.61 -2.88
CA ALA A 29 -9.97 -1.61 -3.94
C ALA A 29 -9.40 -1.07 -5.25
N ARG A 30 -9.67 0.20 -5.57
CA ARG A 30 -9.13 0.83 -6.78
C ARG A 30 -7.62 0.96 -6.71
N VAL A 31 -7.08 1.38 -5.56
CA VAL A 31 -5.63 1.51 -5.39
C VAL A 31 -4.95 0.17 -5.58
N LEU A 32 -5.53 -0.91 -5.03
CA LEU A 32 -4.95 -2.24 -5.20
C LEU A 32 -4.96 -2.67 -6.66
N ARG A 33 -6.04 -2.40 -7.40
CA ARG A 33 -6.07 -2.70 -8.83
C ARG A 33 -5.07 -1.87 -9.61
N ASP A 34 -4.94 -0.59 -9.26
CA ASP A 34 -3.97 0.28 -9.93
C ASP A 34 -2.55 -0.20 -9.69
N LEU A 35 -2.23 -0.69 -8.48
CA LEU A 35 -0.94 -1.27 -8.19
C LEU A 35 -0.66 -2.49 -9.06
N GLU A 36 -1.66 -3.35 -9.25
CA GLU A 36 -1.50 -4.52 -10.12
C GLU A 36 -1.18 -4.11 -11.55
N ASN A 37 -1.85 -3.07 -12.04
CA ASN A 37 -1.66 -2.61 -13.41
C ASN A 37 -0.30 -1.93 -13.59
N ASP A 38 0.03 -0.99 -12.71
CA ASP A 38 1.28 -0.24 -12.80
C ASP A 38 1.49 0.57 -11.52
N PRO A 39 2.45 0.17 -10.67
CA PRO A 39 2.71 0.91 -9.44
C PRO A 39 3.28 2.30 -9.66
N LEU A 40 3.73 2.62 -10.87
CA LEU A 40 4.34 3.92 -11.18
C LEU A 40 3.33 4.97 -11.64
N GLN A 41 2.03 4.65 -11.64
CA GLN A 41 1.01 5.64 -11.99
C GLN A 41 1.13 6.85 -11.06
N PRO A 42 1.14 8.07 -11.60
CA PRO A 42 1.44 9.28 -10.79
C PRO A 42 0.53 9.50 -9.59
N HIS A 43 -0.76 9.17 -9.72
CA HIS A 43 -1.70 9.38 -8.62
C HIS A 43 -1.45 8.49 -7.41
N LEU A 44 -0.72 7.39 -7.58
CA LEU A 44 -0.36 6.51 -6.48
C LEU A 44 0.74 7.11 -5.61
N ARG A 45 1.56 8.01 -6.18
CA ARG A 45 2.62 8.72 -5.47
C ARG A 45 3.60 7.75 -4.80
N LEU A 46 4.01 6.73 -5.53
CA LEU A 46 4.98 5.76 -5.04
C LEU A 46 6.28 6.46 -4.67
N HIS A 47 6.77 6.22 -3.46
CA HIS A 47 8.03 6.82 -3.03
C HIS A 47 8.71 5.92 -2.00
N PRO A 48 10.06 5.97 -1.94
CA PRO A 48 10.79 5.17 -0.96
C PRO A 48 10.65 5.77 0.44
N LEU A 49 10.69 4.90 1.44
CA LEU A 49 10.67 5.30 2.84
C LEU A 49 12.10 5.35 3.37
N LYS A 50 12.30 6.11 4.45
CA LYS A 50 13.61 6.35 5.03
C LYS A 50 13.66 5.86 6.47
N GLY A 51 14.87 5.87 7.06
CA GLY A 51 15.06 5.52 8.46
C GLY A 51 14.79 4.05 8.70
N LYS A 52 13.98 3.77 9.72
CA LYS A 52 13.65 2.39 10.10
C LYS A 52 12.92 1.62 9.00
N MET A 53 12.28 2.36 8.09
CA MET A 53 11.50 1.77 7.01
C MET A 53 12.27 1.71 5.70
N GLN A 54 13.58 1.94 5.74
CA GLN A 54 14.41 1.91 4.55
C GLN A 54 14.28 0.58 3.83
N GLY A 55 14.14 0.63 2.51
CA GLY A 55 13.91 -0.56 1.70
C GLY A 55 12.45 -0.79 1.35
N LEU A 56 11.54 -0.12 2.06
CA LEU A 56 10.13 -0.16 1.73
C LEU A 56 9.74 1.07 0.92
N HIS A 57 8.60 0.96 0.24
CA HIS A 57 7.96 2.07 -0.47
C HIS A 57 6.57 2.28 0.09
N ALA A 58 5.98 3.40 -0.22
CA ALA A 58 4.60 3.68 0.14
C ALA A 58 3.84 4.27 -1.03
N VAL A 59 2.53 4.00 -1.07
CA VAL A 59 1.62 4.61 -2.02
C VAL A 59 0.46 5.25 -1.25
N SER A 60 -0.15 6.26 -1.85
CA SER A 60 -1.28 6.96 -1.24
C SER A 60 -2.58 6.23 -1.49
N VAL A 61 -3.39 6.05 -0.45
CA VAL A 61 -4.79 5.67 -0.59
C VAL A 61 -5.63 6.94 -0.63
N THR A 62 -5.43 7.79 0.37
CA THR A 62 -5.93 9.16 0.41
C THR A 62 -4.79 10.04 0.90
N TYR A 63 -5.05 11.33 1.10
CA TYR A 63 -4.06 12.21 1.69
C TYR A 63 -3.60 11.72 3.06
N SER A 64 -4.51 11.14 3.85
CA SER A 64 -4.21 10.73 5.23
C SER A 64 -3.72 9.30 5.38
N TYR A 65 -3.96 8.44 4.39
CA TYR A 65 -3.70 7.00 4.54
C TYR A 65 -2.77 6.48 3.46
N ARG A 66 -1.86 5.58 3.86
CA ARG A 66 -0.81 5.04 3.01
C ARG A 66 -0.76 3.53 3.12
N ILE A 67 -0.30 2.88 2.05
CA ILE A 67 0.06 1.47 2.06
C ILE A 67 1.58 1.40 1.96
N SER A 68 2.22 0.69 2.91
CA SER A 68 3.65 0.37 2.78
C SER A 68 3.80 -0.97 2.09
N LEU A 69 4.82 -1.09 1.26
CA LEU A 69 5.01 -2.27 0.42
C LEU A 69 6.48 -2.47 0.06
N THR A 70 6.81 -3.69 -0.38
CA THR A 70 8.08 -3.98 -1.02
C THR A 70 7.81 -4.17 -2.51
N LEU A 71 8.55 -3.44 -3.33
CA LEU A 71 8.42 -3.51 -4.79
C LEU A 71 9.54 -4.36 -5.36
N LYS A 72 9.17 -5.47 -6.00
CA LYS A 72 10.12 -6.36 -6.68
C LYS A 72 9.89 -6.25 -8.17
N VAL A 73 10.64 -5.37 -8.81
CA VAL A 73 10.43 -5.03 -10.22
C VAL A 73 10.72 -6.22 -11.14
N THR A 74 11.81 -6.92 -10.88
CA THR A 74 12.22 -8.05 -11.73
C THR A 74 11.20 -9.17 -11.68
N GLU A 75 10.73 -9.50 -10.48
CA GLU A 75 9.75 -10.57 -10.26
C GLU A 75 8.32 -10.14 -10.56
N LYS A 76 8.10 -8.85 -10.77
CA LYS A 76 6.77 -8.28 -10.95
C LYS A 76 5.84 -8.58 -9.78
N GLU A 77 6.38 -8.40 -8.56
CA GLU A 77 5.63 -8.62 -7.33
C GLU A 77 5.60 -7.38 -6.46
N ILE A 78 4.48 -7.19 -5.79
CA ILE A 78 4.32 -6.14 -4.79
C ILE A 78 3.89 -6.82 -3.50
N ILE A 79 4.76 -6.78 -2.48
CA ILE A 79 4.47 -7.38 -1.19
C ILE A 79 3.86 -6.31 -0.30
N LEU A 80 2.58 -6.47 0.04
CA LEU A 80 1.84 -5.50 0.84
C LEU A 80 2.14 -5.71 2.31
N ILE A 81 2.64 -4.68 2.98
CA ILE A 81 3.15 -4.80 4.36
C ILE A 81 2.12 -4.26 5.35
N ASP A 82 1.61 -3.05 5.14
CA ASP A 82 0.73 -2.42 6.12
C ASP A 82 -0.11 -1.34 5.46
N ILE A 83 -1.23 -0.99 6.09
CA ILE A 83 -2.03 0.17 5.71
C ILE A 83 -2.40 0.92 6.99
N GLY A 84 -2.27 2.23 6.97
CA GLY A 84 -2.58 3.05 8.11
C GLY A 84 -2.40 4.52 7.80
N SER A 85 -2.48 5.34 8.84
CA SER A 85 -2.24 6.76 8.71
C SER A 85 -0.76 7.02 8.40
N HIS A 86 -0.46 8.24 7.97
CA HIS A 86 0.91 8.64 7.68
C HIS A 86 1.83 8.31 8.86
N ASP A 87 1.41 8.65 10.08
CA ASP A 87 2.25 8.43 11.25
C ASP A 87 2.43 6.94 11.54
N GLU A 88 1.37 6.15 11.40
CA GLU A 88 1.44 4.71 11.64
C GLU A 88 2.37 4.00 10.65
N VAL A 89 2.34 4.41 9.38
CA VAL A 89 3.12 3.75 8.33
C VAL A 89 4.58 4.20 8.37
N TYR A 90 4.85 5.44 8.75
CA TYR A 90 6.20 6.00 8.73
C TYR A 90 6.92 5.91 10.08
N GLU A 91 6.27 5.37 11.08
CA GLU A 91 6.90 5.09 12.36
C GLU A 91 7.78 3.82 12.27
#